data_ec6d23128684e6716b664d9d8a5dadb9
#
_entry.id   ec6d23128684e6716b664d9d8a5dadb9
#
_cell.length_a   1.000
_cell.length_b   1.000
_cell.length_c   1.000
_cell.angle_alpha   90.00
_cell.angle_beta   90.00
_cell.angle_gamma   90.00
#
_symmetry.space_group_name_H-M   'P 1'
#
loop_
_entity.id
_entity.type
_entity.pdbx_description
1 polymer ?
#
loop_
_entity_poly.entity_id
_entity_poly.type
_entity_poly.pdbx_seq_one_letter_code
_entity_poly.pdbx_strand_id
1 'polypeptide(L)'
;QPVDQTAALQNALASGAGVDAVFLAIRGNQARVIAPQLSVAGLAARPRVGSSLLQTGTGKPEEDRILDGIVFPTESWSTGASARSLPPLATVSRELPTARGAAARLFAFGFDAWLLSGYLEHLARSPENAIGGATGMLRIADDGNVLRQPAWATWRDGNVVPQADAGG
;
A
#
# COMPACT_ATOMS: atom_id res chain seq x y z
N GLN A 1 9.21 -12.27 20.95
CA GLN A 1 9.07 -13.55 20.22
C GLN A 1 7.92 -13.41 19.23
N PRO A 2 8.06 -13.95 18.00
CA PRO A 2 6.93 -14.03 17.08
C PRO A 2 5.84 -14.86 17.72
N VAL A 3 4.61 -14.35 17.74
CA VAL A 3 3.46 -15.07 18.27
C VAL A 3 3.01 -16.07 17.20
N ASP A 4 2.95 -17.36 17.56
CA ASP A 4 2.38 -18.37 16.68
C ASP A 4 0.85 -18.24 16.67
N GLN A 5 0.30 -17.89 15.51
CA GLN A 5 -1.13 -17.73 15.28
C GLN A 5 -1.77 -18.94 14.58
N THR A 6 -0.98 -19.99 14.29
CA THR A 6 -1.45 -21.14 13.49
C THR A 6 -2.69 -21.78 14.09
N ALA A 7 -2.69 -22.04 15.40
CA ALA A 7 -3.84 -22.65 16.08
C ALA A 7 -5.08 -21.76 16.05
N ALA A 8 -4.91 -20.44 16.24
CA ALA A 8 -6.02 -19.48 16.16
C ALA A 8 -6.61 -19.42 14.75
N LEU A 9 -5.77 -19.45 13.71
CA LEU A 9 -6.20 -19.49 12.31
C LEU A 9 -6.93 -20.79 11.97
N GLN A 10 -6.43 -21.94 12.43
CA GLN A 10 -7.08 -23.24 12.25
C GLN A 10 -8.43 -23.30 12.96
N ASN A 11 -8.54 -22.79 14.18
CA ASN A 11 -9.80 -22.73 14.92
C ASN A 11 -10.82 -21.82 14.22
N ALA A 12 -10.38 -20.67 13.66
CA ALA A 12 -11.26 -19.80 12.90
C ALA A 12 -11.81 -20.48 11.64
N LEU A 13 -11.00 -21.32 10.97
CA LEU A 13 -11.44 -22.13 9.82
C LEU A 13 -12.39 -23.26 10.24
N ALA A 14 -12.13 -23.91 11.37
CA ALA A 14 -12.94 -25.01 11.88
C ALA A 14 -14.33 -24.57 12.37
N SER A 15 -14.54 -23.28 12.62
CA SER A 15 -15.83 -22.71 13.07
C SER A 15 -16.96 -22.76 12.02
N GLY A 16 -16.67 -23.30 10.82
CA GLY A 16 -17.68 -23.55 9.77
C GLY A 16 -18.04 -22.34 8.91
N ALA A 17 -17.54 -21.16 9.23
CA ALA A 17 -17.61 -20.01 8.34
C ALA A 17 -16.49 -20.13 7.29
N GLY A 18 -16.86 -20.27 6.02
CA GLY A 18 -15.87 -20.27 4.92
C GLY A 18 -15.05 -18.98 4.96
N VAL A 19 -13.76 -19.09 4.69
CA VAL A 19 -12.89 -17.91 4.53
C VAL A 19 -12.65 -17.67 3.04
N ASP A 20 -13.19 -16.59 2.51
CA ASP A 20 -13.04 -16.23 1.10
C ASP A 20 -11.78 -15.40 0.83
N ALA A 21 -11.37 -14.58 1.79
CA ALA A 21 -10.18 -13.73 1.68
C ALA A 21 -9.56 -13.49 3.07
N VAL A 22 -8.28 -13.08 3.09
CA VAL A 22 -7.54 -12.73 4.32
C VAL A 22 -7.16 -11.26 4.25
N PHE A 23 -7.57 -10.47 5.25
CA PHE A 23 -7.14 -9.09 5.41
C PHE A 23 -6.03 -8.98 6.47
N LEU A 24 -4.90 -8.36 6.08
CA LEU A 24 -3.70 -8.22 6.90
C LEU A 24 -3.50 -6.75 7.33
N ALA A 25 -4.04 -6.39 8.49
CA ALA A 25 -3.86 -5.06 9.09
C ALA A 25 -2.59 -4.99 9.97
N ILE A 26 -1.46 -5.46 9.44
CA ILE A 26 -0.18 -5.61 10.12
C ILE A 26 0.97 -5.00 9.32
N ARG A 27 2.13 -4.81 9.95
CA ARG A 27 3.33 -4.32 9.28
C ARG A 27 4.04 -5.44 8.50
N GLY A 28 4.86 -5.09 7.50
CA GLY A 28 5.57 -6.04 6.66
C GLY A 28 6.44 -7.04 7.44
N ASN A 29 7.11 -6.61 8.52
CA ASN A 29 7.88 -7.52 9.38
C ASN A 29 7.02 -8.55 10.08
N GLN A 30 5.81 -8.20 10.51
CA GLN A 30 4.84 -9.12 11.10
C GLN A 30 4.23 -10.05 10.04
N ALA A 31 3.94 -9.50 8.85
CA ALA A 31 3.40 -10.26 7.73
C ALA A 31 4.33 -11.41 7.30
N ARG A 32 5.66 -11.19 7.33
CA ARG A 32 6.64 -12.26 7.05
C ARG A 32 6.57 -13.41 8.04
N VAL A 33 6.21 -13.14 9.28
CA VAL A 33 6.03 -14.18 10.31
C VAL A 33 4.68 -14.90 10.13
N ILE A 34 3.65 -14.17 9.73
CA ILE A 34 2.28 -14.70 9.61
C ILE A 34 2.08 -15.44 8.27
N ALA A 35 2.69 -15.01 7.18
CA ALA A 35 2.47 -15.58 5.86
C ALA A 35 2.73 -17.12 5.79
N PRO A 36 3.79 -17.69 6.39
CA PRO A 36 3.96 -19.13 6.46
C PRO A 36 2.84 -19.82 7.26
N GLN A 37 2.38 -19.20 8.33
CA GLN A 37 1.31 -19.75 9.18
C GLN A 37 -0.03 -19.81 8.44
N LEU A 38 -0.31 -18.84 7.55
CA LEU A 38 -1.48 -18.90 6.67
C LEU A 38 -1.44 -20.13 5.76
N SER A 39 -0.25 -20.48 5.26
CA SER A 39 -0.08 -21.66 4.42
C SER A 39 -0.32 -22.95 5.21
N VAL A 40 0.21 -23.05 6.42
CA VAL A 40 -0.01 -24.19 7.31
C VAL A 40 -1.50 -24.32 7.70
N ALA A 41 -2.20 -23.19 7.85
CA ALA A 41 -3.63 -23.16 8.13
C ALA A 41 -4.52 -23.45 6.90
N GLY A 42 -3.96 -23.72 5.72
CA GLY A 42 -4.73 -24.00 4.50
C GLY A 42 -5.27 -22.77 3.78
N LEU A 43 -4.78 -21.58 4.13
CA LEU A 43 -5.21 -20.30 3.57
C LEU A 43 -4.30 -19.80 2.43
N ALA A 44 -3.31 -20.58 1.98
CA ALA A 44 -2.34 -20.15 0.97
C ALA A 44 -2.97 -19.71 -0.36
N ALA A 45 -4.05 -20.39 -0.77
CA ALA A 45 -4.75 -20.13 -2.03
C ALA A 45 -5.81 -19.00 -1.93
N ARG A 46 -6.04 -18.46 -0.74
CA ARG A 46 -7.04 -17.40 -0.56
C ARG A 46 -6.47 -16.04 -0.96
N PRO A 47 -7.27 -15.17 -1.59
CA PRO A 47 -6.86 -13.79 -1.85
C PRO A 47 -6.40 -13.11 -0.56
N ARG A 48 -5.28 -12.41 -0.63
CA ARG A 48 -4.70 -11.70 0.51
C ARG A 48 -4.66 -10.21 0.22
N VAL A 49 -5.32 -9.43 1.07
CA VAL A 49 -5.35 -7.97 1.00
C VAL A 49 -4.75 -7.41 2.27
N GLY A 50 -3.97 -6.38 2.16
CA GLY A 50 -3.34 -5.75 3.30
C GLY A 50 -3.57 -4.25 3.39
N SER A 51 -3.20 -3.68 4.53
CA SER A 51 -3.13 -2.23 4.69
C SER A 51 -1.81 -1.69 4.08
N SER A 52 -1.73 -0.36 3.91
CA SER A 52 -0.51 0.31 3.43
C SER A 52 0.73 0.08 4.32
N LEU A 53 0.57 -0.47 5.52
CA LEU A 53 1.67 -0.85 6.40
C LEU A 53 2.50 -2.02 5.86
N LEU A 54 1.98 -2.76 4.87
CA LEU A 54 2.69 -3.87 4.22
C LEU A 54 3.71 -3.42 3.18
N GLN A 55 3.77 -2.15 2.84
CA GLN A 55 4.71 -1.62 1.85
C GLN A 55 6.19 -1.77 2.26
N THR A 56 6.48 -1.92 3.55
CA THR A 56 7.86 -1.95 4.04
C THR A 56 8.51 -3.31 3.81
N GLY A 57 9.37 -3.39 2.79
CA GLY A 57 10.25 -4.51 2.52
C GLY A 57 11.52 -4.50 3.37
N THR A 58 12.27 -5.59 3.33
CA THR A 58 13.62 -5.71 3.92
C THR A 58 14.68 -5.03 3.05
N GLY A 59 14.35 -4.78 1.79
CA GLY A 59 15.30 -4.40 0.75
C GLY A 59 16.06 -5.60 0.15
N LYS A 60 15.67 -6.81 0.53
CA LYS A 60 16.19 -8.08 0.01
C LYS A 60 15.04 -8.87 -0.59
N PRO A 61 14.89 -8.89 -1.91
CA PRO A 61 13.77 -9.54 -2.57
C PRO A 61 13.60 -11.02 -2.18
N GLU A 62 14.69 -11.72 -1.94
CA GLU A 62 14.66 -13.13 -1.54
C GLU A 62 13.96 -13.36 -0.19
N GLU A 63 14.05 -12.41 0.73
CA GLU A 63 13.36 -12.47 2.02
C GLU A 63 11.90 -12.02 1.92
N ASP A 64 11.60 -11.14 0.95
CA ASP A 64 10.29 -10.53 0.78
C ASP A 64 9.35 -11.35 -0.11
N ARG A 65 9.84 -12.37 -0.85
CA ARG A 65 9.01 -13.29 -1.67
C ARG A 65 7.89 -13.97 -0.91
N ILE A 66 8.02 -14.14 0.40
CA ILE A 66 6.97 -14.70 1.25
C ILE A 66 5.69 -13.85 1.24
N LEU A 67 5.79 -12.58 0.85
CA LEU A 67 4.69 -11.64 0.74
C LEU A 67 4.04 -11.63 -0.65
N ASP A 68 4.60 -12.35 -1.63
CA ASP A 68 4.12 -12.34 -3.01
C ASP A 68 2.62 -12.63 -3.12
N GLY A 69 1.94 -11.86 -3.95
CA GLY A 69 0.50 -11.95 -4.17
C GLY A 69 -0.36 -11.21 -3.14
N ILE A 70 0.23 -10.59 -2.11
CA ILE A 70 -0.53 -9.70 -1.22
C ILE A 70 -0.75 -8.37 -1.93
N VAL A 71 -2.02 -7.94 -2.02
CA VAL A 71 -2.43 -6.66 -2.61
C VAL A 71 -2.67 -5.64 -1.50
N PHE A 72 -2.24 -4.40 -1.68
CA PHE A 72 -2.40 -3.35 -0.67
C PHE A 72 -2.43 -1.95 -1.29
N PRO A 73 -3.10 -0.97 -0.65
CA PRO A 73 -3.09 0.42 -1.10
C PRO A 73 -1.74 1.08 -0.76
N THR A 74 -1.26 1.90 -1.67
CA THR A 74 0.03 2.60 -1.51
C THR A 74 0.03 3.96 -2.19
N GLU A 75 1.09 4.72 -1.99
CA GLU A 75 1.33 5.97 -2.69
C GLU A 75 1.75 5.67 -4.14
N SER A 76 1.07 6.29 -5.11
CA SER A 76 1.37 6.09 -6.54
C SER A 76 2.83 6.41 -6.88
N TRP A 77 3.39 7.44 -6.26
CA TRP A 77 4.78 7.84 -6.50
C TRP A 77 5.81 6.78 -6.06
N SER A 78 5.56 6.06 -4.97
CA SER A 78 6.47 5.04 -4.46
C SER A 78 6.51 3.76 -5.31
N THR A 79 5.51 3.54 -6.15
CA THR A 79 5.46 2.42 -7.11
C THR A 79 6.00 2.78 -8.50
N GLY A 80 6.53 3.99 -8.67
CA GLY A 80 7.04 4.47 -9.96
C GLY A 80 5.95 5.05 -10.88
N ALA A 81 4.69 5.10 -10.45
CA ALA A 81 3.66 5.87 -11.13
C ALA A 81 3.95 7.36 -10.92
N SER A 82 4.31 8.06 -11.98
CA SER A 82 4.70 9.47 -11.90
C SER A 82 3.51 10.35 -11.54
N ALA A 83 3.55 11.02 -10.40
CA ALA A 83 2.89 12.31 -10.31
C ALA A 83 3.57 13.25 -11.33
N ARG A 84 2.82 13.84 -12.26
CA ARG A 84 3.35 14.58 -13.43
C ARG A 84 4.37 15.67 -13.12
N SER A 85 4.47 16.10 -11.87
CA SER A 85 5.34 17.20 -11.41
C SER A 85 6.44 16.76 -10.45
N LEU A 86 6.50 15.48 -10.05
CA LEU A 86 7.55 14.97 -9.18
C LEU A 86 8.59 14.17 -9.96
N PRO A 87 9.88 14.37 -9.68
CA PRO A 87 10.92 13.48 -10.17
C PRO A 87 10.66 12.04 -9.70
N PRO A 88 11.08 11.04 -10.47
CA PRO A 88 10.97 9.64 -10.03
C PRO A 88 11.64 9.42 -8.67
N LEU A 89 11.07 8.54 -7.84
CA LEU A 89 11.59 8.21 -6.51
C LEU A 89 13.09 7.83 -6.56
N ALA A 90 13.51 7.11 -7.59
CA ALA A 90 14.90 6.72 -7.78
C ALA A 90 15.84 7.93 -7.95
N THR A 91 15.37 9.02 -8.56
CA THR A 91 16.13 10.27 -8.68
C THR A 91 16.18 11.00 -7.35
N VAL A 92 15.04 11.19 -6.70
CA VAL A 92 14.94 11.88 -5.41
C VAL A 92 15.77 11.17 -4.33
N SER A 93 15.74 9.84 -4.27
CA SER A 93 16.50 9.07 -3.27
C SER A 93 18.02 9.05 -3.49
N ARG A 94 18.49 9.49 -4.67
CA ARG A 94 19.94 9.76 -4.89
C ARG A 94 20.37 11.10 -4.32
N GLU A 95 19.53 12.12 -4.51
CA GLU A 95 19.80 13.50 -4.05
C GLU A 95 19.46 13.66 -2.55
N LEU A 96 18.42 12.97 -2.09
CA LEU A 96 17.94 12.93 -0.71
C LEU A 96 17.97 11.48 -0.20
N PRO A 97 19.10 11.02 0.36
CA PRO A 97 19.23 9.65 0.86
C PRO A 97 18.20 9.25 1.91
N THR A 98 17.62 10.24 2.60
CA THR A 98 16.54 10.05 3.57
C THR A 98 15.19 9.77 2.93
N ALA A 99 14.98 10.06 1.64
CA ALA A 99 13.73 9.80 0.93
C ALA A 99 13.58 8.32 0.56
N ARG A 100 13.64 7.42 1.55
CA ARG A 100 13.53 5.97 1.39
C ARG A 100 12.56 5.39 2.42
N GLY A 101 11.93 4.28 2.07
CA GLY A 101 11.00 3.59 2.95
C GLY A 101 9.89 4.50 3.49
N ALA A 102 9.70 4.52 4.79
CA ALA A 102 8.68 5.35 5.44
C ALA A 102 8.88 6.87 5.21
N ALA A 103 10.11 7.34 5.10
CA ALA A 103 10.40 8.76 4.86
C ALA A 103 10.01 9.19 3.43
N ALA A 104 10.10 8.31 2.44
CA ALA A 104 9.60 8.58 1.09
C ALA A 104 8.08 8.87 1.10
N ARG A 105 7.33 8.17 1.94
CA ARG A 105 5.88 8.42 2.12
C ARG A 105 5.62 9.81 2.70
N LEU A 106 6.39 10.22 3.71
CA LEU A 106 6.27 11.57 4.28
C LEU A 106 6.60 12.65 3.25
N PHE A 107 7.59 12.43 2.39
CA PHE A 107 7.90 13.32 1.29
C PHE A 107 6.71 13.44 0.31
N ALA A 108 6.10 12.31 -0.08
CA ALA A 108 4.92 12.30 -0.94
C ALA A 108 3.73 13.05 -0.32
N PHE A 109 3.48 12.88 0.98
CA PHE A 109 2.45 13.63 1.70
C PHE A 109 2.74 15.13 1.76
N GLY A 110 4.00 15.52 2.03
CA GLY A 110 4.41 16.93 2.05
C GLY A 110 4.24 17.59 0.69
N PHE A 111 4.57 16.89 -0.39
CA PHE A 111 4.32 17.35 -1.75
C PHE A 111 2.83 17.58 -2.03
N ASP A 112 1.98 16.63 -1.64
CA ASP A 112 0.52 16.76 -1.85
C ASP A 112 -0.06 17.90 -1.02
N ALA A 113 0.43 18.15 0.19
CA ALA A 113 0.03 19.29 0.99
C ALA A 113 0.37 20.63 0.30
N TRP A 114 1.57 20.72 -0.28
CA TRP A 114 1.97 21.87 -1.07
C TRP A 114 1.10 22.01 -2.34
N LEU A 115 0.88 20.93 -3.07
CA LEU A 115 0.05 20.90 -4.26
C LEU A 115 -1.38 21.36 -3.96
N LEU A 116 -1.98 20.83 -2.89
CA LEU A 116 -3.33 21.20 -2.44
C LEU A 116 -3.43 22.70 -2.13
N SER A 117 -2.41 23.31 -1.52
CA SER A 117 -2.43 24.75 -1.23
C SER A 117 -2.57 25.62 -2.48
N GLY A 118 -1.98 25.19 -3.61
CA GLY A 118 -2.08 25.89 -4.89
C GLY A 118 -3.38 25.63 -5.66
N TYR A 119 -4.04 24.49 -5.40
CA TYR A 119 -5.24 24.07 -6.15
C TYR A 119 -6.52 24.06 -5.31
N LEU A 120 -6.45 24.51 -4.06
CA LEU A 120 -7.57 24.44 -3.11
C LEU A 120 -8.86 25.06 -3.66
N GLU A 121 -8.77 26.27 -4.22
CA GLU A 121 -9.92 26.96 -4.79
C GLU A 121 -10.55 26.19 -5.97
N HIS A 122 -9.70 25.62 -6.85
CA HIS A 122 -10.19 24.82 -7.96
C HIS A 122 -10.91 23.55 -7.48
N LEU A 123 -10.34 22.85 -6.51
CA LEU A 123 -10.92 21.62 -5.96
C LEU A 123 -12.21 21.88 -5.17
N ALA A 124 -12.28 23.01 -4.45
CA ALA A 124 -13.46 23.37 -3.67
C ALA A 124 -14.68 23.82 -4.51
N ARG A 125 -14.48 24.10 -5.81
CA ARG A 125 -15.60 24.50 -6.70
C ARG A 125 -16.55 23.37 -7.04
N SER A 126 -16.07 22.12 -7.05
CA SER A 126 -16.91 20.96 -7.35
C SER A 126 -16.28 19.69 -6.78
N PRO A 127 -17.06 18.79 -6.17
CA PRO A 127 -16.60 17.48 -5.71
C PRO A 127 -16.02 16.59 -6.83
N GLU A 128 -16.38 16.88 -8.09
CA GLU A 128 -15.88 16.17 -9.28
C GLU A 128 -14.46 16.59 -9.65
N ASN A 129 -14.00 17.75 -9.17
CA ASN A 129 -12.66 18.22 -9.45
C ASN A 129 -11.65 17.37 -8.71
N ALA A 130 -10.64 16.89 -9.44
CA ALA A 130 -9.58 16.04 -8.91
C ALA A 130 -8.22 16.42 -9.50
N ILE A 131 -7.16 16.23 -8.70
CA ILE A 131 -5.78 16.37 -9.15
C ILE A 131 -4.97 15.13 -8.82
N GLY A 132 -4.03 14.79 -9.70
CA GLY A 132 -3.07 13.72 -9.44
C GLY A 132 -1.98 14.20 -8.50
N GLY A 133 -1.96 13.66 -7.30
CA GLY A 133 -0.90 13.86 -6.32
C GLY A 133 0.12 12.72 -6.29
N ALA A 134 1.13 12.87 -5.45
CA ALA A 134 2.12 11.84 -5.20
C ALA A 134 1.54 10.64 -4.44
N THR A 135 0.54 10.87 -3.60
CA THR A 135 -0.11 9.82 -2.81
C THR A 135 -1.31 9.19 -3.49
N GLY A 136 -1.76 9.72 -4.61
CA GLY A 136 -2.93 9.25 -5.37
C GLY A 136 -3.75 10.40 -5.94
N MET A 137 -4.99 10.12 -6.35
CA MET A 137 -5.92 11.15 -6.79
C MET A 137 -6.49 11.88 -5.57
N LEU A 138 -6.45 13.22 -5.61
CA LEU A 138 -6.89 14.09 -4.51
C LEU A 138 -8.14 14.85 -4.93
N ARG A 139 -9.12 14.91 -4.03
CA ARG A 139 -10.37 15.67 -4.18
C ARG A 139 -10.74 16.31 -2.85
N ILE A 140 -11.66 17.28 -2.89
CA ILE A 140 -12.28 17.83 -1.67
C ILE A 140 -13.75 17.39 -1.66
N ALA A 141 -14.15 16.78 -0.56
CA ALA A 141 -15.56 16.44 -0.32
C ALA A 141 -16.39 17.67 0.05
N ASP A 142 -17.71 17.55 -0.01
CA ASP A 142 -18.63 18.63 0.32
C ASP A 142 -18.49 19.17 1.76
N ASP A 143 -17.99 18.33 2.67
CA ASP A 143 -17.70 18.69 4.06
C ASP A 143 -16.33 19.35 4.26
N GLY A 144 -15.59 19.59 3.16
CA GLY A 144 -14.25 20.18 3.18
C GLY A 144 -13.10 19.21 3.47
N ASN A 145 -13.38 17.93 3.67
CA ASN A 145 -12.34 16.94 3.88
C ASN A 145 -11.60 16.61 2.58
N VAL A 146 -10.28 16.41 2.68
CA VAL A 146 -9.48 15.92 1.56
C VAL A 146 -9.69 14.41 1.42
N LEU A 147 -10.23 14.00 0.29
CA LEU A 147 -10.33 12.61 -0.12
C LEU A 147 -9.12 12.23 -0.95
N ARG A 148 -8.57 11.08 -0.65
CA ARG A 148 -7.45 10.51 -1.40
C ARG A 148 -7.80 9.11 -1.89
N GLN A 149 -7.70 8.89 -3.19
CA GLN A 149 -7.79 7.57 -3.80
C GLN A 149 -6.35 7.07 -4.03
N PRO A 150 -5.84 6.13 -3.22
CA PRO A 150 -4.49 5.60 -3.35
C PRO A 150 -4.37 4.74 -4.61
N ALA A 151 -3.14 4.49 -5.04
CA ALA A 151 -2.83 3.42 -5.98
C ALA A 151 -2.88 2.07 -5.27
N TRP A 152 -3.01 1.00 -6.05
CA TRP A 152 -2.88 -0.36 -5.56
C TRP A 152 -1.55 -0.96 -6.00
N ALA A 153 -0.94 -1.74 -5.14
CA ALA A 153 0.28 -2.47 -5.40
C ALA A 153 0.18 -3.91 -4.94
N THR A 154 1.07 -4.74 -5.42
CA THR A 154 1.24 -6.12 -4.99
C THR A 154 2.72 -6.45 -4.84
N TRP A 155 3.02 -7.44 -4.01
CA TRP A 155 4.33 -8.06 -3.97
C TRP A 155 4.45 -9.06 -5.12
N ARG A 156 5.54 -8.98 -5.88
CA ARG A 156 5.91 -9.90 -6.96
C ARG A 156 7.42 -10.09 -7.00
N ASP A 157 7.87 -11.32 -6.93
CA ASP A 157 9.28 -11.68 -6.85
C ASP A 157 10.04 -10.90 -5.75
N GLY A 158 9.36 -10.69 -4.60
CA GLY A 158 9.89 -9.96 -3.47
C GLY A 158 10.02 -8.45 -3.69
N ASN A 159 9.40 -7.90 -4.73
CA ASN A 159 9.38 -6.47 -5.02
C ASN A 159 7.94 -5.93 -5.01
N VAL A 160 7.81 -4.68 -4.60
CA VAL A 160 6.52 -3.97 -4.70
C VAL A 160 6.38 -3.45 -6.12
N VAL A 161 5.31 -3.88 -6.80
CA VAL A 161 4.97 -3.44 -8.15
C VAL A 161 3.54 -2.90 -8.20
N PRO A 162 3.23 -1.97 -9.11
CA PRO A 162 1.86 -1.53 -9.30
C PRO A 162 0.94 -2.73 -9.57
N GLN A 163 -0.20 -2.77 -8.91
CA GLN A 163 -1.27 -3.68 -9.29
C GLN A 163 -1.85 -3.17 -10.60
N ALA A 164 -1.78 -3.98 -11.64
CA ALA A 164 -2.54 -3.67 -12.85
C ALA A 164 -4.03 -3.64 -12.49
N ASP A 165 -4.72 -2.58 -12.86
CA ASP A 165 -6.17 -2.53 -12.73
C ASP A 165 -6.72 -3.77 -13.41
N ALA A 166 -7.40 -4.63 -12.66
CA ALA A 166 -8.24 -5.65 -13.25
C ALA A 166 -9.33 -4.85 -14.00
N GLY A 167 -9.13 -4.74 -15.32
CA GLY A 167 -9.87 -3.82 -16.17
C GLY A 167 -11.37 -3.84 -15.85
N GLY A 168 -11.89 -2.63 -15.59
CA GLY A 168 -13.32 -2.38 -15.58
C GLY A 168 -13.86 -2.41 -17.01
#